data_ddc72d590a1831ff4f1126fcce996e67
#
_entry.id   ddc72d590a1831ff4f1126fcce996e67
#
_cell.length_a   1.000
_cell.length_b   1.000
_cell.length_c   1.000
_cell.angle_alpha   90.00
_cell.angle_beta   90.00
_cell.angle_gamma   90.00
#
_symmetry.space_group_name_H-M   'P 1'
#
loop_
_entity.id
_entity.type
_entity.pdbx_description
1 polymer ?
#
loop_
_entity_poly.entity_id
_entity_poly.type
_entity_poly.pdbx_seq_one_letter_code
_entity_poly.pdbx_strand_id
1 'polypeptide(L)'
;LKGNAADPAITGLDTATGVQTVTIANLANATWQDFLKFDALVGDMAITGTPKFIMRSASRQTLKGISKDSGSGRYICEGNMIDGAAVEIDGQIGADDIFYGDFSNILVGTWGGLEVMLDPYRWARSGQVEIIANLIADVAIRNPKTFVKRVKS
;
A
#
# COMPACT_ATOMS: atom_id res chain seq x y z
N LEU A 1 -4.01 2.53 -1.87
CA LEU A 1 -2.55 2.67 -2.06
C LEU A 1 -2.18 2.96 -3.51
N LYS A 2 -2.92 2.43 -4.46
CA LYS A 2 -2.80 2.83 -5.86
C LYS A 2 -3.69 4.05 -6.11
N GLY A 3 -3.14 5.08 -6.76
CA GLY A 3 -3.93 6.15 -7.32
C GLY A 3 -4.86 5.60 -8.41
N ASN A 4 -5.95 6.31 -8.70
CA ASN A 4 -6.81 5.97 -9.82
C ASN A 4 -6.19 6.52 -11.11
N ALA A 5 -5.80 5.65 -12.04
CA ALA A 5 -5.25 6.08 -13.33
C ALA A 5 -6.26 6.86 -14.19
N ALA A 6 -7.56 6.72 -13.91
CA ALA A 6 -8.63 7.45 -14.59
C ALA A 6 -8.92 8.83 -13.96
N ASP A 7 -8.44 9.07 -12.72
CA ASP A 7 -8.58 10.35 -12.03
C ASP A 7 -7.20 10.80 -11.51
N PRO A 8 -6.54 11.73 -12.22
CA PRO A 8 -5.21 12.22 -11.83
C PRO A 8 -5.23 13.05 -10.53
N ALA A 9 -6.40 13.38 -10.00
CA ALA A 9 -6.52 14.14 -8.76
C ALA A 9 -6.16 13.31 -7.53
N ILE A 10 -6.34 11.97 -7.55
CA ILE A 10 -6.01 11.09 -6.43
C ILE A 10 -4.65 10.44 -6.67
N THR A 11 -3.62 11.00 -6.05
CA THR A 11 -2.25 10.47 -6.13
C THR A 11 -2.03 9.39 -5.09
N GLY A 12 -1.89 8.14 -5.54
CA GLY A 12 -1.54 7.01 -4.66
C GLY A 12 -0.02 6.90 -4.43
N LEU A 13 0.38 6.06 -3.48
CA LEU A 13 1.80 5.77 -3.20
C LEU A 13 2.58 5.29 -4.42
N ASP A 14 1.92 4.63 -5.35
CA ASP A 14 2.56 4.11 -6.56
C ASP A 14 3.00 5.23 -7.52
N THR A 15 2.23 6.32 -7.58
CA THR A 15 2.46 7.44 -8.50
C THR A 15 3.01 8.68 -7.80
N ALA A 16 3.06 8.70 -6.47
CA ALA A 16 3.52 9.86 -5.71
C ALA A 16 4.99 10.16 -5.97
N THR A 17 5.27 11.43 -6.26
CA THR A 17 6.64 11.93 -6.43
C THR A 17 7.36 11.95 -5.09
N GLY A 18 8.61 11.45 -5.05
CA GLY A 18 9.43 11.47 -3.84
C GLY A 18 9.36 10.20 -2.98
N VAL A 19 8.53 9.23 -3.33
CA VAL A 19 8.56 7.88 -2.75
C VAL A 19 9.86 7.20 -3.15
N GLN A 20 10.58 6.65 -2.17
CA GLN A 20 11.85 5.96 -2.40
C GLN A 20 11.62 4.61 -3.07
N THR A 21 12.63 4.07 -3.74
CA THR A 21 12.50 2.81 -4.49
C THR A 21 13.61 1.84 -4.15
N VAL A 22 13.24 0.57 -4.02
CA VAL A 22 14.19 -0.55 -3.97
C VAL A 22 13.92 -1.46 -5.17
N THR A 23 14.97 -1.72 -5.96
CA THR A 23 14.87 -2.55 -7.15
C THR A 23 15.07 -4.02 -6.76
N ILE A 24 14.04 -4.84 -6.98
CA ILE A 24 14.10 -6.29 -6.85
C ILE A 24 13.47 -6.86 -8.12
N ALA A 25 14.28 -7.36 -9.05
CA ALA A 25 13.83 -7.83 -10.36
C ALA A 25 12.81 -8.97 -10.24
N ASN A 26 13.12 -9.98 -9.46
CA ASN A 26 12.24 -11.12 -9.20
C ASN A 26 12.14 -11.38 -7.70
N LEU A 27 10.92 -11.42 -7.20
CA LEU A 27 10.68 -11.66 -5.78
C LEU A 27 11.12 -13.05 -5.31
N ALA A 28 11.09 -14.05 -6.20
CA ALA A 28 11.57 -15.39 -5.88
C ALA A 28 13.09 -15.47 -5.62
N ASN A 29 13.84 -14.50 -6.14
CA ASN A 29 15.29 -14.38 -5.95
C ASN A 29 15.67 -13.24 -4.98
N ALA A 30 14.70 -12.71 -4.25
CA ALA A 30 14.94 -11.65 -3.27
C ALA A 30 15.85 -12.16 -2.16
N THR A 31 16.76 -11.31 -1.71
CA THR A 31 17.69 -11.61 -0.63
C THR A 31 17.29 -10.87 0.64
N TRP A 32 17.75 -11.35 1.78
CA TRP A 32 17.59 -10.65 3.06
C TRP A 32 18.13 -9.22 3.00
N GLN A 33 19.25 -9.03 2.32
CA GLN A 33 19.88 -7.72 2.13
C GLN A 33 18.95 -6.71 1.43
N ASP A 34 18.11 -7.18 0.51
CA ASP A 34 17.18 -6.29 -0.18
C ASP A 34 16.10 -5.75 0.76
N PHE A 35 15.66 -6.55 1.72
CA PHE A 35 14.69 -6.10 2.73
C PHE A 35 15.30 -5.17 3.78
N LEU A 36 16.57 -5.34 4.13
CA LEU A 36 17.29 -4.39 4.99
C LEU A 36 17.42 -3.01 4.34
N LYS A 37 17.49 -2.92 3.01
CA LYS A 37 17.48 -1.63 2.30
C LYS A 37 16.18 -0.85 2.51
N PHE A 38 15.05 -1.53 2.63
CA PHE A 38 13.77 -0.85 2.93
C PHE A 38 13.83 -0.15 4.27
N ASP A 39 14.32 -0.84 5.30
CA ASP A 39 14.43 -0.27 6.63
C ASP A 39 15.46 0.86 6.69
N ALA A 40 16.63 0.68 6.07
CA ALA A 40 17.67 1.70 6.01
C ALA A 40 17.19 3.01 5.35
N LEU A 41 16.42 2.93 4.26
CA LEU A 41 15.90 4.10 3.57
C LEU A 41 14.85 4.87 4.39
N VAL A 42 14.05 4.17 5.18
CA VAL A 42 13.02 4.78 6.03
C VAL A 42 13.61 5.21 7.37
N GLY A 43 14.59 4.47 7.91
CA GLY A 43 15.20 4.73 9.21
C GLY A 43 15.91 6.10 9.31
N ASP A 44 16.43 6.61 8.19
CA ASP A 44 17.05 7.95 8.12
C ASP A 44 16.02 9.09 8.11
N MET A 45 14.72 8.77 8.01
CA MET A 45 13.66 9.76 7.98
C MET A 45 13.03 9.93 9.37
N ALA A 46 12.47 11.12 9.63
CA ALA A 46 11.73 11.37 10.86
C ALA A 46 10.41 10.58 10.84
N ILE A 47 10.43 9.36 11.37
CA ILE A 47 9.27 8.47 11.50
C ILE A 47 8.55 8.82 12.79
N THR A 48 7.24 9.03 12.71
CA THR A 48 6.39 9.30 13.89
C THR A 48 5.64 8.05 14.35
N GLY A 49 5.38 7.12 13.42
CA GLY A 49 4.66 5.87 13.67
C GLY A 49 5.53 4.63 13.55
N THR A 50 4.89 3.48 13.49
CA THR A 50 5.55 2.19 13.30
C THR A 50 5.49 1.81 11.83
N PRO A 51 6.62 1.67 11.14
CA PRO A 51 6.63 1.27 9.73
C PRO A 51 6.12 -0.16 9.57
N LYS A 52 5.42 -0.41 8.47
CA LYS A 52 4.84 -1.71 8.14
C LYS A 52 5.08 -2.04 6.67
N PHE A 53 5.14 -3.32 6.37
CA PHE A 53 5.08 -3.80 5.00
C PHE A 53 3.63 -4.01 4.58
N ILE A 54 3.27 -3.59 3.36
CA ILE A 54 2.01 -3.93 2.73
C ILE A 54 2.31 -4.63 1.42
N MET A 55 1.73 -5.80 1.22
CA MET A 55 1.93 -6.62 0.04
C MET A 55 0.75 -7.55 -0.22
N ARG A 56 0.75 -8.19 -1.38
CA ARG A 56 -0.22 -9.23 -1.69
C ARG A 56 0.09 -10.56 -0.99
N SER A 57 -0.94 -11.38 -0.76
CA SER A 57 -0.79 -12.69 -0.13
C SER A 57 0.19 -13.62 -0.89
N ALA A 58 0.18 -13.56 -2.23
CA ALA A 58 1.12 -14.33 -3.06
C ALA A 58 2.59 -13.91 -2.84
N SER A 59 2.85 -12.62 -2.76
CA SER A 59 4.19 -12.08 -2.47
C SER A 59 4.67 -12.53 -1.08
N ARG A 60 3.80 -12.46 -0.07
CA ARG A 60 4.11 -12.97 1.27
C ARG A 60 4.41 -14.47 1.26
N GLN A 61 3.64 -15.27 0.52
CA GLN A 61 3.87 -16.71 0.40
C GLN A 61 5.27 -16.99 -0.17
N THR A 62 5.66 -16.28 -1.23
CA THR A 62 7.00 -16.39 -1.82
C THR A 62 8.08 -16.10 -0.77
N LEU A 63 7.94 -15.02 0.00
CA LEU A 63 8.93 -14.63 1.03
C LEU A 63 9.00 -15.59 2.20
N LYS A 64 7.92 -16.31 2.53
CA LYS A 64 7.93 -17.40 3.52
C LYS A 64 8.69 -18.64 3.06
N GLY A 65 8.92 -18.78 1.75
CA GLY A 65 9.70 -19.87 1.18
C GLY A 65 11.19 -19.56 1.02
N ILE A 66 11.61 -18.30 1.16
CA ILE A 66 13.00 -17.89 0.96
C ILE A 66 13.71 -17.81 2.30
N SER A 67 14.82 -18.55 2.45
CA SER A 67 15.67 -18.50 3.64
C SER A 67 16.44 -17.18 3.72
N LYS A 68 16.66 -16.68 4.93
CA LYS A 68 17.48 -15.47 5.18
C LYS A 68 18.92 -15.67 4.76
N ASP A 69 19.46 -16.83 5.09
CA ASP A 69 20.83 -17.24 4.85
C ASP A 69 20.94 -18.75 4.63
N SER A 70 22.13 -19.20 4.24
CA SER A 70 22.41 -20.62 4.05
C SER A 70 22.73 -21.26 5.41
N GLY A 71 21.76 -21.96 6.00
CA GLY A 71 22.00 -22.82 7.15
C GLY A 71 21.32 -22.42 8.46
N SER A 72 20.71 -21.22 8.58
CA SER A 72 20.03 -20.82 9.83
C SER A 72 18.64 -21.46 10.00
N GLY A 73 18.05 -21.96 8.91
CA GLY A 73 16.66 -22.45 8.92
C GLY A 73 15.61 -21.37 9.12
N ARG A 74 15.99 -20.08 9.00
CA ARG A 74 15.10 -18.92 9.15
C ARG A 74 14.69 -18.38 7.79
N TYR A 75 13.47 -17.87 7.71
CA TYR A 75 12.89 -17.34 6.48
C TYR A 75 12.83 -15.80 6.52
N ILE A 76 12.75 -15.17 5.35
CA ILE A 76 12.63 -13.70 5.24
C ILE A 76 11.37 -13.21 5.95
N CYS A 77 10.24 -13.90 5.76
CA CYS A 77 9.00 -13.59 6.44
C CYS A 77 8.65 -14.68 7.44
N GLU A 78 8.72 -14.38 8.72
CA GLU A 78 8.35 -15.26 9.83
C GLU A 78 7.21 -14.64 10.64
N GLY A 79 6.17 -15.42 10.97
CA GLY A 79 5.10 -14.95 11.85
C GLY A 79 4.37 -13.69 11.35
N ASN A 80 4.30 -13.45 10.05
CA ASN A 80 3.81 -12.22 9.43
C ASN A 80 4.65 -10.96 9.78
N MET A 81 5.94 -11.14 10.00
CA MET A 81 6.88 -10.06 10.24
C MET A 81 8.10 -10.23 9.34
N ILE A 82 8.70 -9.11 8.93
CA ILE A 82 9.98 -9.01 8.25
C ILE A 82 10.81 -8.03 9.04
N ASP A 83 11.92 -8.47 9.60
CA ASP A 83 12.82 -7.67 10.45
C ASP A 83 12.11 -6.88 11.58
N GLY A 84 11.16 -7.54 12.25
CA GLY A 84 10.39 -6.90 13.32
C GLY A 84 9.24 -6.00 12.84
N ALA A 85 9.18 -5.66 11.55
CA ALA A 85 8.08 -4.89 10.98
C ALA A 85 6.91 -5.82 10.57
N ALA A 86 5.69 -5.42 10.91
CA ALA A 86 4.49 -6.19 10.57
C ALA A 86 4.24 -6.20 9.07
N VAL A 87 3.74 -7.34 8.57
CA VAL A 87 3.32 -7.53 7.17
C VAL A 87 1.80 -7.57 7.10
N GLU A 88 1.22 -6.55 6.52
CA GLU A 88 -0.22 -6.45 6.23
C GLU A 88 -0.51 -6.93 4.80
N ILE A 89 -1.68 -7.53 4.61
CA ILE A 89 -2.10 -8.05 3.31
C ILE A 89 -3.19 -7.17 2.74
N ASP A 90 -2.99 -6.74 1.49
CA ASP A 90 -4.01 -6.02 0.74
C ASP A 90 -4.14 -6.64 -0.67
N GLY A 91 -5.36 -7.08 -1.01
CA GLY A 91 -5.67 -7.65 -2.32
C GLY A 91 -5.73 -6.63 -3.46
N GLN A 92 -5.80 -5.33 -3.15
CA GLN A 92 -5.86 -4.25 -4.14
C GLN A 92 -4.48 -3.89 -4.71
N ILE A 93 -3.40 -4.34 -4.06
CA ILE A 93 -2.02 -4.10 -4.51
C ILE A 93 -1.69 -5.00 -5.70
N GLY A 94 -0.81 -4.55 -6.59
CA GLY A 94 -0.32 -5.35 -7.72
C GLY A 94 0.38 -6.64 -7.27
N ALA A 95 0.45 -7.61 -8.17
CA ALA A 95 0.86 -8.98 -7.83
C ALA A 95 2.20 -9.07 -7.11
N ASP A 96 3.15 -8.22 -7.46
CA ASP A 96 4.50 -8.23 -6.90
C ASP A 96 4.89 -6.89 -6.25
N ASP A 97 3.93 -5.98 -6.09
CA ASP A 97 4.21 -4.69 -5.45
C ASP A 97 4.38 -4.89 -3.94
N ILE A 98 5.38 -4.24 -3.39
CA ILE A 98 5.65 -4.19 -1.97
C ILE A 98 5.83 -2.73 -1.59
N PHE A 99 5.09 -2.30 -0.59
CA PHE A 99 5.24 -0.98 0.03
C PHE A 99 5.71 -1.14 1.46
N TYR A 100 6.62 -0.28 1.88
CA TYR A 100 7.09 -0.20 3.25
C TYR A 100 7.11 1.25 3.70
N GLY A 101 6.71 1.52 4.91
CA GLY A 101 6.77 2.86 5.48
C GLY A 101 5.80 3.11 6.60
N ASP A 102 5.78 4.37 7.03
CA ASP A 102 4.90 4.86 8.10
C ASP A 102 3.59 5.39 7.52
N PHE A 103 2.54 4.58 7.59
CA PHE A 103 1.22 4.89 7.05
C PHE A 103 0.47 5.98 7.83
N SER A 104 0.97 6.43 8.98
CA SER A 104 0.40 7.60 9.69
C SER A 104 0.62 8.91 8.91
N ASN A 105 1.52 8.91 7.93
CA ASN A 105 1.76 10.02 7.02
C ASN A 105 0.79 10.09 5.83
N ILE A 106 -0.18 9.17 5.75
CA ILE A 106 -1.28 9.24 4.78
C ILE A 106 -2.45 9.96 5.44
N LEU A 107 -2.85 11.07 4.86
CA LEU A 107 -3.99 11.87 5.30
C LEU A 107 -5.19 11.58 4.40
N VAL A 108 -6.31 11.24 4.98
CA VAL A 108 -7.59 11.11 4.29
C VAL A 108 -8.46 12.29 4.71
N GLY A 109 -8.75 13.17 3.77
CA GLY A 109 -9.65 14.30 3.97
C GLY A 109 -11.04 13.99 3.42
N THR A 110 -12.07 14.32 4.15
CA THR A 110 -13.46 14.28 3.69
C THR A 110 -14.08 15.66 3.82
N TRP A 111 -14.76 16.12 2.77
CA TRP A 111 -15.46 17.40 2.76
C TRP A 111 -16.95 17.16 2.77
N GLY A 112 -17.62 17.68 3.81
CA GLY A 112 -19.04 17.44 4.05
C GLY A 112 -19.33 16.05 4.60
N GLY A 113 -20.61 15.74 4.72
CA GLY A 113 -21.11 14.42 5.08
C GLY A 113 -21.47 13.58 3.86
N LEU A 114 -21.89 12.35 4.10
CA LEU A 114 -22.54 11.54 3.08
C LEU A 114 -23.90 12.19 2.74
N GLU A 115 -24.03 12.70 1.52
CA GLU A 115 -25.28 13.21 1.00
C GLU A 115 -26.05 12.07 0.31
N VAL A 116 -27.24 11.78 0.81
CA VAL A 116 -28.12 10.75 0.23
C VAL A 116 -29.36 11.45 -0.32
N MET A 117 -29.57 11.31 -1.61
CA MET A 117 -30.73 11.82 -2.32
C MET A 117 -31.58 10.66 -2.84
N LEU A 118 -32.90 10.75 -2.64
CA LEU A 118 -33.88 9.83 -3.19
C LEU A 118 -34.52 10.48 -4.42
N ASP A 119 -34.40 9.86 -5.59
CA ASP A 119 -35.12 10.28 -6.81
C ASP A 119 -36.20 9.26 -7.17
N PRO A 120 -37.46 9.56 -6.86
CA PRO A 120 -38.58 8.69 -7.20
C PRO A 120 -39.06 8.87 -8.64
N TYR A 121 -38.57 9.89 -9.37
CA TYR A 121 -39.17 10.28 -10.67
C TYR A 121 -38.50 9.61 -11.87
N ARG A 122 -37.17 9.40 -11.80
CA ARG A 122 -36.41 8.89 -12.95
C ARG A 122 -36.86 7.52 -13.43
N TRP A 123 -37.25 6.65 -12.53
CA TRP A 123 -37.71 5.28 -12.83
C TRP A 123 -39.14 5.00 -12.39
N ALA A 124 -39.96 6.05 -12.23
CA ALA A 124 -41.35 5.94 -11.76
C ALA A 124 -42.20 4.96 -12.58
N ARG A 125 -41.97 4.87 -13.90
CA ARG A 125 -42.70 3.93 -14.78
C ARG A 125 -42.40 2.45 -14.48
N SER A 126 -41.25 2.17 -13.90
CA SER A 126 -40.82 0.82 -13.53
C SER A 126 -41.10 0.50 -12.05
N GLY A 127 -41.69 1.44 -11.30
CA GLY A 127 -41.91 1.30 -9.86
C GLY A 127 -40.60 1.25 -9.01
N GLN A 128 -39.51 1.78 -9.56
CA GLN A 128 -38.19 1.80 -8.91
C GLN A 128 -37.88 3.21 -8.40
N VAL A 129 -37.12 3.28 -7.30
CA VAL A 129 -36.61 4.52 -6.72
C VAL A 129 -35.10 4.49 -6.83
N GLU A 130 -34.48 5.56 -7.33
CA GLU A 130 -33.03 5.73 -7.39
C GLU A 130 -32.53 6.33 -6.09
N ILE A 131 -31.46 5.77 -5.54
CA ILE A 131 -30.75 6.30 -4.38
C ILE A 131 -29.39 6.76 -4.85
N ILE A 132 -29.13 8.05 -4.73
CA ILE A 132 -27.85 8.67 -5.11
C ILE A 132 -27.12 9.01 -3.80
N ALA A 133 -25.90 8.47 -3.62
CA ALA A 133 -25.06 8.77 -2.49
C ALA A 133 -23.77 9.43 -2.98
N ASN A 134 -23.48 10.64 -2.50
CA ASN A 134 -22.30 11.43 -2.82
C ASN A 134 -21.43 11.62 -1.60
N LEU A 135 -20.14 11.32 -1.74
CA LEU A 135 -19.12 11.62 -0.74
C LEU A 135 -17.91 12.22 -1.46
N ILE A 136 -17.46 13.37 -1.00
CA ILE A 136 -16.23 14.00 -1.49
C ILE A 136 -15.10 13.63 -0.53
N ALA A 137 -14.11 12.92 -1.03
CA ALA A 137 -12.93 12.51 -0.26
C ALA A 137 -11.68 12.66 -1.12
N ASP A 138 -10.56 12.98 -0.48
CA ASP A 138 -9.25 13.05 -1.11
C ASP A 138 -8.18 12.44 -0.19
N VAL A 139 -7.06 12.02 -0.78
CA VAL A 139 -5.96 11.40 -0.05
C VAL A 139 -4.67 12.15 -0.37
N ALA A 140 -3.97 12.58 0.66
CA ALA A 140 -2.69 13.25 0.55
C ALA A 140 -1.59 12.50 1.32
N ILE A 141 -0.37 12.53 0.79
CA ILE A 141 0.80 11.97 1.45
C ILE A 141 1.58 13.14 2.06
N ARG A 142 1.66 13.17 3.40
CA ARG A 142 2.33 14.24 4.15
C ARG A 142 3.83 14.25 3.90
N ASN A 143 4.47 13.08 3.93
CA ASN A 143 5.90 12.94 3.70
C ASN A 143 6.18 11.71 2.81
N PRO A 144 6.34 11.89 1.49
CA PRO A 144 6.59 10.77 0.58
C PRO A 144 7.88 10.01 0.85
N LYS A 145 8.89 10.65 1.44
CA LYS A 145 10.19 10.03 1.74
C LYS A 145 10.14 8.98 2.84
N THR A 146 9.06 8.95 3.65
CA THR A 146 8.85 7.90 4.66
C THR A 146 8.28 6.61 4.08
N PHE A 147 8.14 6.55 2.76
CA PHE A 147 7.67 5.39 2.04
C PHE A 147 8.70 4.89 1.05
N VAL A 148 8.77 3.58 0.94
CA VAL A 148 9.60 2.88 -0.04
C VAL A 148 8.71 1.91 -0.82
N LYS A 149 8.87 1.88 -2.13
CA LYS A 149 8.21 0.91 -2.98
C LYS A 149 9.23 0.01 -3.69
N ARG A 150 8.85 -1.24 -3.90
CA ARG A 150 9.59 -2.12 -4.79
C ARG A 150 9.35 -1.74 -6.24
N VAL A 151 10.42 -1.74 -7.03
CA VAL A 151 10.36 -1.58 -8.49
C VAL A 151 10.97 -2.81 -9.16
N LYS A 152 10.33 -3.30 -10.21
CA LYS A 152 10.93 -4.28 -11.12
C LYS A 152 11.93 -3.55 -12.02
N SER A 153 13.12 -4.09 -12.17
CA SER A 153 14.07 -3.63 -13.19
C SER A 153 13.73 -4.20 -14.54
#